data_8e6f086498ba20cedbcd30673e5307dc
#
_entry.id   8e6f086498ba20cedbcd30673e5307dc
#
_cell.length_a   1.000
_cell.length_b   1.000
_cell.length_c   1.000
_cell.angle_alpha   90.00
_cell.angle_beta   90.00
_cell.angle_gamma   90.00
#
_symmetry.space_group_name_H-M   'P 1'
#
loop_
_entity.id
_entity.type
_entity.pdbx_description
1 polymer ?
#
loop_
_entity_poly.entity_id
_entity_poly.type
_entity_poly.pdbx_seq_one_letter_code
_entity_poly.pdbx_strand_id
1 'polypeptide(L)'
;MTTYNILILNGPGLSGSALGEIEETCRQTCQQLDVGLDFRQSDDETEITRWIEINAQEFSGIVISPVANIEAATFDFERLEAAITSIAHLNIPIIEVHLENIFLTGSNISAPLKVPESDAGFIAGLGIHGYLLAIQSLATKINI
;
A
#
# COMPACT_ATOMS: atom_id res chain seq x y z
N MET A 1 -4.88 14.01 22.46
CA MET A 1 -5.67 13.50 21.34
C MET A 1 -4.84 12.53 20.51
N THR A 2 -5.29 11.29 20.42
CA THR A 2 -4.58 10.29 19.64
C THR A 2 -4.90 10.52 18.16
N THR A 3 -3.87 10.68 17.36
CA THR A 3 -4.02 10.85 15.93
C THR A 3 -3.54 9.58 15.24
N TYR A 4 -4.41 8.98 14.41
CA TYR A 4 -4.03 7.84 13.59
C TYR A 4 -3.63 8.35 12.21
N ASN A 5 -2.56 7.82 11.68
CA ASN A 5 -2.03 8.20 10.37
C ASN A 5 -1.86 6.95 9.50
N ILE A 6 -2.27 7.06 8.25
CA ILE A 6 -2.10 6.00 7.26
C ILE A 6 -1.10 6.46 6.21
N LEU A 7 -0.14 5.59 5.93
CA LEU A 7 0.82 5.78 4.85
C LEU A 7 0.38 4.98 3.64
N ILE A 8 0.28 5.63 2.48
CA ILE A 8 -0.02 4.95 1.22
C ILE A 8 1.15 5.14 0.28
N LEU A 9 1.73 4.02 -0.13
CA LEU A 9 2.89 3.97 -1.01
C LEU A 9 2.51 3.38 -2.36
N ASN A 10 2.77 4.14 -3.41
CA ASN A 10 2.48 3.73 -4.78
C ASN A 10 3.78 3.62 -5.57
N GLY A 11 3.94 2.51 -6.27
CA GLY A 11 5.12 2.23 -7.06
C GLY A 11 5.02 2.68 -8.52
N PRO A 12 5.92 2.17 -9.36
CA PRO A 12 6.02 2.58 -10.75
C PRO A 12 4.75 2.40 -11.55
N GLY A 13 4.53 3.28 -12.49
CA GLY A 13 3.43 3.20 -13.45
C GLY A 13 2.20 4.00 -13.08
N LEU A 14 2.12 4.53 -11.88
CA LEU A 14 0.98 5.34 -11.47
C LEU A 14 1.34 6.83 -11.63
N SER A 15 0.62 7.52 -12.50
CA SER A 15 0.91 8.92 -12.79
C SER A 15 -0.32 9.63 -13.35
N GLY A 16 -0.21 10.96 -13.52
CA GLY A 16 -1.20 11.79 -14.17
C GLY A 16 -2.55 11.80 -13.47
N SER A 17 -3.62 11.76 -14.27
CA SER A 17 -4.99 11.84 -13.75
C SER A 17 -5.37 10.65 -12.90
N ALA A 18 -4.86 9.47 -13.23
CA ALA A 18 -5.12 8.27 -12.42
C ALA A 18 -4.57 8.41 -11.01
N LEU A 19 -3.34 8.91 -10.89
CA LEU A 19 -2.73 9.18 -9.60
C LEU A 19 -3.55 10.20 -8.80
N GLY A 20 -3.97 11.28 -9.46
CA GLY A 20 -4.78 12.31 -8.82
C GLY A 20 -6.12 11.82 -8.32
N GLU A 21 -6.79 10.97 -9.09
CA GLU A 21 -8.07 10.39 -8.70
C GLU A 21 -7.93 9.48 -7.48
N ILE A 22 -6.89 8.66 -7.46
CA ILE A 22 -6.61 7.75 -6.35
C ILE A 22 -6.30 8.56 -5.09
N GLU A 23 -5.44 9.57 -5.22
CA GLU A 23 -5.09 10.43 -4.09
C GLU A 23 -6.32 11.11 -3.51
N GLU A 24 -7.17 11.67 -4.36
CA GLU A 24 -8.38 12.37 -3.90
C GLU A 24 -9.34 11.41 -3.20
N THR A 25 -9.53 10.21 -3.76
CA THR A 25 -10.38 9.19 -3.14
C THR A 25 -9.86 8.78 -1.77
N CYS A 26 -8.55 8.57 -1.66
CA CYS A 26 -7.93 8.21 -0.38
C CYS A 26 -8.07 9.35 0.63
N ARG A 27 -7.88 10.58 0.19
CA ARG A 27 -7.97 11.75 1.05
C ARG A 27 -9.38 11.92 1.61
N GLN A 28 -10.39 11.79 0.76
CA GLN A 28 -11.79 11.87 1.20
C GLN A 28 -12.15 10.76 2.19
N THR A 29 -11.69 9.55 1.92
CA THR A 29 -11.96 8.42 2.80
C THR A 29 -11.32 8.63 4.17
N CYS A 30 -10.08 9.08 4.19
CA CYS A 30 -9.39 9.35 5.46
C CYS A 30 -10.04 10.50 6.23
N GLN A 31 -10.51 11.53 5.53
CA GLN A 31 -11.24 12.63 6.18
C GLN A 31 -12.53 12.13 6.85
N GLN A 32 -13.26 11.26 6.18
CA GLN A 32 -14.49 10.67 6.74
C GLN A 32 -14.22 9.86 8.00
N LEU A 33 -13.07 9.23 8.07
CA LEU A 33 -12.66 8.40 9.21
C LEU A 33 -11.88 9.19 10.26
N ASP A 34 -11.62 10.47 10.00
CA ASP A 34 -10.84 11.34 10.87
C ASP A 34 -9.44 10.79 11.14
N VAL A 35 -8.78 10.33 10.08
CA VAL A 35 -7.39 9.86 10.14
C VAL A 35 -6.52 10.68 9.22
N GLY A 36 -5.24 10.84 9.59
CA GLY A 36 -4.25 11.50 8.76
C GLY A 36 -3.82 10.62 7.60
N LEU A 37 -3.43 11.25 6.50
CA LEU A 37 -2.98 10.56 5.31
C LEU A 37 -1.64 11.12 4.85
N ASP A 38 -0.70 10.23 4.56
CA ASP A 38 0.51 10.55 3.82
C ASP A 38 0.50 9.70 2.56
N PHE A 39 0.28 10.35 1.42
CA PHE A 39 0.14 9.67 0.13
C PHE A 39 1.40 9.95 -0.70
N ARG A 40 2.14 8.88 -1.02
CA ARG A 40 3.41 8.98 -1.74
C ARG A 40 3.41 8.09 -2.96
N GLN A 41 4.20 8.50 -3.97
CA GLN A 41 4.41 7.72 -5.18
C GLN A 41 5.86 7.87 -5.62
N SER A 42 6.46 6.80 -6.10
CA SER A 42 7.78 6.84 -6.70
C SER A 42 7.92 5.76 -7.76
N ASP A 43 8.64 6.07 -8.83
CA ASP A 43 9.04 5.08 -9.83
C ASP A 43 10.32 4.37 -9.41
N ASP A 44 10.96 4.83 -8.33
CA ASP A 44 12.18 4.25 -7.78
C ASP A 44 11.86 3.35 -6.60
N GLU A 45 12.00 2.03 -6.80
CA GLU A 45 11.72 1.05 -5.76
C GLU A 45 12.63 1.21 -4.54
N THR A 46 13.83 1.74 -4.72
CA THR A 46 14.74 2.02 -3.62
C THR A 46 14.15 3.07 -2.67
N GLU A 47 13.50 4.08 -3.23
CA GLU A 47 12.84 5.12 -2.44
C GLU A 47 11.67 4.54 -1.65
N ILE A 48 10.88 3.68 -2.29
CA ILE A 48 9.74 3.03 -1.64
C ILE A 48 10.19 2.17 -0.46
N THR A 49 11.22 1.35 -0.65
CA THR A 49 11.73 0.51 0.42
C THR A 49 12.32 1.33 1.55
N ARG A 50 12.98 2.45 1.23
CA ARG A 50 13.51 3.37 2.23
C ARG A 50 12.38 3.98 3.08
N TRP A 51 11.29 4.38 2.46
CA TRP A 51 10.15 4.93 3.18
C TRP A 51 9.59 3.92 4.19
N ILE A 52 9.53 2.64 3.80
CA ILE A 52 9.09 1.58 4.71
C ILE A 52 10.07 1.45 5.88
N GLU A 53 11.35 1.32 5.60
CA GLU A 53 12.37 1.07 6.62
C GLU A 53 12.53 2.24 7.61
N ILE A 54 12.40 3.47 7.12
CA ILE A 54 12.69 4.66 7.93
C ILE A 54 11.44 5.26 8.56
N ASN A 55 10.32 5.30 7.81
CA ASN A 55 9.15 6.06 8.21
C ASN A 55 8.01 5.21 8.77
N ALA A 56 8.03 3.89 8.61
CA ALA A 56 6.90 3.05 9.01
C ALA A 56 6.45 3.27 10.46
N GLN A 57 7.37 3.46 11.36
CA GLN A 57 7.09 3.65 12.79
C GLN A 57 6.24 4.89 13.09
N GLU A 58 6.15 5.82 12.14
CA GLU A 58 5.37 7.04 12.30
C GLU A 58 3.90 6.84 11.94
N PHE A 59 3.54 5.65 11.45
CA PHE A 59 2.20 5.38 10.92
C PHE A 59 1.49 4.28 11.66
N SER A 60 0.16 4.38 11.67
CA SER A 60 -0.72 3.40 12.31
C SER A 60 -1.04 2.23 11.38
N GLY A 61 -0.98 2.46 10.09
CA GLY A 61 -1.23 1.43 9.08
C GLY A 61 -0.62 1.83 7.75
N ILE A 62 -0.36 0.85 6.88
CA ILE A 62 0.30 1.07 5.59
C ILE A 62 -0.48 0.38 4.49
N VAL A 63 -0.72 1.11 3.40
CA VAL A 63 -1.23 0.55 2.14
C VAL A 63 -0.10 0.60 1.13
N ILE A 64 0.19 -0.52 0.49
CA ILE A 64 1.23 -0.62 -0.53
C ILE A 64 0.61 -1.05 -1.85
N SER A 65 0.80 -0.24 -2.90
CA SER A 65 0.49 -0.61 -4.27
C SER A 65 1.80 -0.62 -5.04
N PRO A 66 2.50 -1.77 -5.09
CA PRO A 66 3.89 -1.80 -5.55
C PRO A 66 4.08 -1.48 -7.02
N VAL A 67 3.13 -1.85 -7.86
CA VAL A 67 3.16 -1.51 -9.28
C VAL A 67 1.74 -1.26 -9.77
N ALA A 68 1.55 -0.23 -10.57
CA ALA A 68 0.25 0.06 -11.16
C ALA A 68 0.00 -0.76 -12.42
N ASN A 69 1.05 -1.09 -13.15
CA ASN A 69 0.98 -1.88 -14.36
C ASN A 69 1.85 -3.13 -14.22
N ILE A 70 1.20 -4.28 -14.08
CA ILE A 70 1.87 -5.55 -13.82
C ILE A 70 2.71 -5.99 -15.02
N GLU A 71 2.28 -5.69 -16.24
CA GLU A 71 3.01 -6.08 -17.45
C GLU A 71 4.36 -5.39 -17.59
N ALA A 72 4.50 -4.21 -17.01
CA ALA A 72 5.74 -3.45 -17.02
C ALA A 72 6.60 -3.72 -15.79
N ALA A 73 6.26 -4.70 -15.00
CA ALA A 73 6.91 -4.91 -13.69
C ALA A 73 8.32 -5.44 -13.83
N THR A 74 9.29 -4.56 -13.56
CA THR A 74 10.67 -4.94 -13.27
C THR A 74 10.96 -4.74 -11.79
N PHE A 75 9.91 -4.63 -11.01
CA PHE A 75 9.98 -4.32 -9.58
C PHE A 75 10.59 -5.47 -8.79
N ASP A 76 11.51 -5.16 -7.90
CA ASP A 76 12.15 -6.16 -7.04
C ASP A 76 11.28 -6.43 -5.81
N PHE A 77 10.40 -7.43 -5.94
CA PHE A 77 9.49 -7.81 -4.86
C PHE A 77 10.21 -8.43 -3.67
N GLU A 78 11.34 -9.10 -3.90
CA GLU A 78 12.12 -9.68 -2.80
C GLU A 78 12.66 -8.58 -1.88
N ARG A 79 13.11 -7.50 -2.46
CA ARG A 79 13.61 -6.35 -1.70
C ARG A 79 12.51 -5.69 -0.91
N LEU A 80 11.32 -5.56 -1.52
CA LEU A 80 10.16 -5.01 -0.83
C LEU A 80 9.73 -5.91 0.33
N GLU A 81 9.69 -7.22 0.13
CA GLU A 81 9.41 -8.17 1.20
C GLU A 81 10.41 -8.06 2.34
N ALA A 82 11.70 -7.90 2.02
CA ALA A 82 12.74 -7.75 3.03
C ALA A 82 12.52 -6.47 3.85
N ALA A 83 12.14 -5.37 3.20
CA ALA A 83 11.84 -4.12 3.89
C ALA A 83 10.66 -4.28 4.84
N ILE A 84 9.59 -4.93 4.38
CA ILE A 84 8.40 -5.18 5.19
C ILE A 84 8.73 -6.09 6.37
N THR A 85 9.51 -7.13 6.13
CA THR A 85 9.95 -8.06 7.18
C THR A 85 10.75 -7.33 8.26
N SER A 86 11.56 -6.35 7.85
CA SER A 86 12.40 -5.59 8.79
C SER A 86 11.59 -4.78 9.81
N ILE A 87 10.34 -4.44 9.47
CA ILE A 87 9.45 -3.68 10.37
C ILE A 87 8.35 -4.54 11.00
N ALA A 88 8.38 -5.86 10.79
CA ALA A 88 7.35 -6.76 11.30
C ALA A 88 7.19 -6.67 12.82
N HIS A 89 8.27 -6.41 13.56
CA HIS A 89 8.26 -6.27 15.01
C HIS A 89 7.43 -5.06 15.49
N LEU A 90 7.12 -4.12 14.60
CA LEU A 90 6.31 -2.95 14.96
C LEU A 90 4.81 -3.27 15.01
N ASN A 91 4.40 -4.41 14.47
CA ASN A 91 3.00 -4.86 14.42
C ASN A 91 2.07 -3.86 13.74
N ILE A 92 2.58 -3.17 12.72
CA ILE A 92 1.77 -2.22 11.93
C ILE A 92 1.03 -3.02 10.86
N PRO A 93 -0.31 -2.93 10.79
CA PRO A 93 -1.05 -3.64 9.75
C PRO A 93 -0.74 -3.07 8.36
N ILE A 94 -0.54 -3.97 7.41
CA ILE A 94 -0.17 -3.63 6.03
C ILE A 94 -1.15 -4.29 5.09
N ILE A 95 -1.63 -3.54 4.08
CA ILE A 95 -2.49 -4.09 3.03
C ILE A 95 -1.87 -3.78 1.69
N GLU A 96 -1.70 -4.82 0.89
CA GLU A 96 -1.22 -4.72 -0.49
C GLU A 96 -2.44 -4.56 -1.42
N VAL A 97 -2.39 -3.55 -2.31
CA VAL A 97 -3.47 -3.27 -3.26
C VAL A 97 -2.92 -3.33 -4.67
N HIS A 98 -3.63 -4.05 -5.54
CA HIS A 98 -3.39 -4.03 -6.97
C HIS A 98 -4.68 -3.57 -7.67
N LEU A 99 -4.56 -2.62 -8.58
CA LEU A 99 -5.71 -2.11 -9.35
C LEU A 99 -6.31 -3.20 -10.23
N GLU A 100 -5.47 -4.02 -10.83
CA GLU A 100 -5.86 -5.09 -11.72
C GLU A 100 -5.88 -6.44 -11.01
N ASN A 101 -6.63 -7.40 -11.56
CA ASN A 101 -6.59 -8.76 -11.07
C ASN A 101 -5.33 -9.45 -11.60
N ILE A 102 -4.30 -9.52 -10.79
CA ILE A 102 -3.00 -10.07 -11.15
C ILE A 102 -3.05 -11.55 -11.51
N PHE A 103 -4.07 -12.26 -11.07
CA PHE A 103 -4.23 -13.69 -11.36
C PHE A 103 -4.79 -13.96 -12.76
N LEU A 104 -5.39 -12.95 -13.41
CA LEU A 104 -5.98 -13.08 -14.74
C LEU A 104 -5.09 -12.50 -15.85
N THR A 105 -4.07 -11.72 -15.53
CA THR A 105 -3.31 -10.96 -16.52
C THR A 105 -2.10 -11.70 -17.10
N GLY A 106 -1.82 -12.91 -16.66
CA GLY A 106 -0.64 -13.64 -17.10
C GLY A 106 0.67 -12.98 -16.71
N SER A 107 0.66 -12.18 -15.67
CA SER A 107 1.83 -11.44 -15.22
C SER A 107 2.89 -12.36 -14.61
N ASN A 108 4.11 -11.86 -14.51
CA ASN A 108 5.21 -12.56 -13.85
C ASN A 108 5.05 -12.57 -12.32
N ILE A 109 4.06 -11.87 -11.80
CA ILE A 109 3.77 -11.84 -10.37
C ILE A 109 2.90 -13.05 -10.08
N SER A 110 3.49 -14.07 -9.46
CA SER A 110 2.81 -15.33 -9.22
C SER A 110 2.11 -15.40 -7.85
N ALA A 111 2.38 -14.46 -6.96
CA ALA A 111 1.82 -14.47 -5.61
C ALA A 111 1.87 -13.07 -5.01
N PRO A 112 0.94 -12.76 -4.09
CA PRO A 112 1.04 -11.54 -3.30
C PRO A 112 2.27 -11.57 -2.41
N LEU A 113 2.64 -10.42 -1.89
CA LEU A 113 3.74 -10.32 -0.93
C LEU A 113 3.46 -11.21 0.27
N LYS A 114 4.43 -12.07 0.58
CA LYS A 114 4.34 -12.91 1.77
C LYS A 114 5.10 -12.22 2.89
N VAL A 115 4.38 -11.77 3.89
CA VAL A 115 4.98 -11.14 5.04
C VAL A 115 4.75 -12.05 6.24
N PRO A 116 5.78 -12.82 6.65
CA PRO A 116 5.65 -13.73 7.80
C PRO A 116 5.31 -12.92 9.05
N GLU A 117 4.40 -13.45 9.85
CA GLU A 117 4.07 -12.89 11.16
C GLU A 117 3.50 -11.47 11.13
N SER A 118 3.15 -10.95 9.95
CA SER A 118 2.49 -9.66 9.89
C SER A 118 1.00 -9.86 9.59
N ASP A 119 0.23 -8.87 10.03
CA ASP A 119 -1.21 -8.83 9.81
C ASP A 119 -1.49 -8.22 8.44
N ALA A 120 -0.95 -8.84 7.40
CA ALA A 120 -1.02 -8.34 6.05
C ALA A 120 -2.29 -8.81 5.35
N GLY A 121 -2.93 -7.87 4.64
CA GLY A 121 -4.07 -8.16 3.79
C GLY A 121 -3.70 -7.97 2.32
N PHE A 122 -4.60 -8.42 1.44
CA PHE A 122 -4.38 -8.36 0.00
C PHE A 122 -5.70 -8.06 -0.72
N ILE A 123 -5.68 -7.07 -1.60
CA ILE A 123 -6.84 -6.69 -2.42
C ILE A 123 -6.37 -6.53 -3.86
N ALA A 124 -7.06 -7.16 -4.80
CA ALA A 124 -6.70 -7.06 -6.22
C ALA A 124 -7.95 -7.05 -7.09
N GLY A 125 -7.87 -6.35 -8.21
CA GLY A 125 -8.90 -6.38 -9.24
C GLY A 125 -10.09 -5.46 -9.04
N LEU A 126 -10.04 -4.56 -8.08
CA LEU A 126 -11.15 -3.67 -7.76
C LEU A 126 -10.89 -2.21 -8.17
N GLY A 127 -9.82 -1.96 -8.91
CA GLY A 127 -9.46 -0.60 -9.31
C GLY A 127 -9.29 0.31 -8.10
N ILE A 128 -9.71 1.55 -8.23
CA ILE A 128 -9.61 2.57 -7.17
C ILE A 128 -10.34 2.14 -5.89
N HIS A 129 -11.43 1.39 -6.03
CA HIS A 129 -12.21 0.91 -4.89
C HIS A 129 -11.37 0.05 -3.93
N GLY A 130 -10.33 -0.60 -4.43
CA GLY A 130 -9.41 -1.37 -3.60
C GLY A 130 -8.72 -0.53 -2.53
N TYR A 131 -8.36 0.70 -2.86
CA TYR A 131 -7.76 1.63 -1.88
C TYR A 131 -8.75 1.99 -0.78
N LEU A 132 -10.00 2.22 -1.16
CA LEU A 132 -11.07 2.53 -0.22
C LEU A 132 -11.22 1.41 0.80
N LEU A 133 -11.33 0.18 0.31
CA LEU A 133 -11.47 -1.00 1.17
C LEU A 133 -10.25 -1.21 2.04
N ALA A 134 -9.05 -0.94 1.52
CA ALA A 134 -7.82 -1.07 2.29
C ALA A 134 -7.83 -0.10 3.48
N ILE A 135 -8.19 1.16 3.24
CA ILE A 135 -8.24 2.18 4.30
C ILE A 135 -9.29 1.78 5.35
N GLN A 136 -10.47 1.35 4.92
CA GLN A 136 -11.54 0.93 5.83
C GLN A 136 -11.12 -0.27 6.65
N SER A 137 -10.42 -1.22 6.03
CA SER A 137 -9.91 -2.41 6.72
C SER A 137 -8.87 -2.06 7.77
N LEU A 138 -7.94 -1.13 7.42
CA LEU A 138 -6.96 -0.63 8.38
C LEU A 138 -7.63 0.06 9.55
N ALA A 139 -8.64 0.88 9.28
CA ALA A 139 -9.37 1.58 10.33
C ALA A 139 -9.98 0.59 11.33
N THR A 140 -10.54 -0.52 10.82
CA THR A 140 -11.08 -1.56 11.68
C THR A 140 -10.00 -2.22 12.54
N LYS A 141 -8.83 -2.53 11.94
CA LYS A 141 -7.73 -3.18 12.63
C LYS A 141 -7.13 -2.32 13.74
N ILE A 142 -7.07 -1.01 13.54
CA ILE A 142 -6.49 -0.09 14.53
C ILE A 142 -7.54 0.54 15.44
N ASN A 143 -8.78 0.07 15.38
CA ASN A 143 -9.89 0.49 16.25
C ASN A 143 -10.25 1.98 16.14
N ILE A 144 -10.30 2.46 14.92
CA ILE A 144 -10.78 3.83 14.67
C ILE A 144 -12.30 3.86 14.67
#